data_05cac3947cc1ab6d2eb549441afd25d2
#
_entry.id   05cac3947cc1ab6d2eb549441afd25d2
#
_cell.length_a   1.000
_cell.length_b   1.000
_cell.length_c   1.000
_cell.angle_alpha   90.00
_cell.angle_beta   90.00
_cell.angle_gamma   90.00
#
_symmetry.space_group_name_H-M   'P 1'
#
loop_
_entity.id
_entity.type
_entity.pdbx_description
1 polymer ?
#
loop_
_entity_poly.entity_id
_entity_poly.type
_entity_poly.pdbx_seq_one_letter_code
_entity_poly.pdbx_strand_id
1 'polypeptide(L)'
;MKVNPIYKKEFKASSRSSRLPISLMVFNGILAAAALLNMYSVLYRVWTTAEIQYTGFLEMYVFVTAVEFAMLLFLMPAIAAGSISGERERQTLDLLLSTQTTPKQIIRGKMMASLSNMFLILIASFPVIALVFVYGGINWKDLLLLFSHFVVTALLVAGIGLFCSALCKRTILSAAASYGGTFLLVGGTYAVNEFALSISTMRWNSYMNQIGSVANQASSGGFLYLMLLNPAATFYSIIRNQTGMNSVVSTASQ
;
A
#
# COMPACT_ATOMS: atom_id res chain seq x y z
N MET A 1 -12.80 21.06 19.05
CA MET A 1 -13.23 20.48 17.76
C MET A 1 -14.33 19.46 18.01
N LYS A 2 -15.54 19.64 17.43
CA LYS A 2 -16.61 18.62 17.57
C LYS A 2 -16.27 17.44 16.66
N VAL A 3 -15.98 16.30 17.28
CA VAL A 3 -15.71 15.05 16.56
C VAL A 3 -16.95 14.66 15.74
N ASN A 4 -16.77 14.28 14.47
CA ASN A 4 -17.87 13.87 13.60
C ASN A 4 -18.65 12.71 14.25
N PRO A 5 -19.97 12.83 14.48
CA PRO A 5 -20.76 11.82 15.19
C PRO A 5 -20.77 10.47 14.45
N ILE A 6 -20.67 10.47 13.12
CA ILE A 6 -20.60 9.26 12.31
C ILE A 6 -19.28 8.52 12.57
N TYR A 7 -18.16 9.24 12.61
CA TYR A 7 -16.87 8.66 12.96
C TYR A 7 -16.92 7.96 14.32
N LYS A 8 -17.46 8.65 15.33
CA LYS A 8 -17.60 8.09 16.69
C LYS A 8 -18.47 6.83 16.73
N LYS A 9 -19.57 6.82 15.98
CA LYS A 9 -20.45 5.65 15.83
C LYS A 9 -19.72 4.48 15.18
N GLU A 10 -19.08 4.71 14.03
CA GLU A 10 -18.36 3.69 13.26
C GLU A 10 -17.17 3.11 14.06
N PHE A 11 -16.38 3.96 14.66
CA PHE A 11 -15.23 3.54 15.48
C PHE A 11 -15.66 2.69 16.67
N LYS A 12 -16.74 3.11 17.38
CA LYS A 12 -17.31 2.33 18.47
C LYS A 12 -17.92 1.00 18.01
N ALA A 13 -18.54 0.99 16.84
CA ALA A 13 -19.09 -0.24 16.26
C ALA A 13 -17.96 -1.20 15.83
N SER A 14 -16.90 -0.67 15.25
CA SER A 14 -15.72 -1.45 14.83
C SER A 14 -14.99 -2.04 16.05
N SER A 15 -14.79 -1.26 17.13
CA SER A 15 -14.11 -1.75 18.35
C SER A 15 -14.92 -2.77 19.15
N ARG A 16 -16.24 -2.79 18.99
CA ARG A 16 -17.13 -3.80 19.60
C ARG A 16 -17.30 -5.06 18.73
N SER A 17 -16.92 -4.98 17.46
CA SER A 17 -17.02 -6.11 16.54
C SER A 17 -15.80 -7.02 16.70
N SER A 18 -16.00 -8.32 16.69
CA SER A 18 -14.93 -9.32 16.66
C SER A 18 -14.09 -9.28 15.36
N ARG A 19 -14.58 -8.61 14.32
CA ARG A 19 -13.88 -8.51 13.02
C ARG A 19 -12.54 -7.79 13.13
N LEU A 20 -12.48 -6.69 13.89
CA LEU A 20 -11.26 -5.90 14.04
C LEU A 20 -10.16 -6.69 14.80
N PRO A 21 -10.41 -7.26 16.00
CA PRO A 21 -9.39 -8.05 16.68
C PRO A 21 -8.97 -9.30 15.90
N ILE A 22 -9.89 -9.95 15.18
CA ILE A 22 -9.55 -11.09 14.32
C ILE A 22 -8.65 -10.64 13.16
N SER A 23 -8.97 -9.53 12.49
CA SER A 23 -8.12 -9.01 11.41
C SER A 23 -6.74 -8.60 11.91
N LEU A 24 -6.65 -7.99 13.10
CA LEU A 24 -5.38 -7.66 13.76
C LEU A 24 -4.57 -8.92 14.09
N MET A 25 -5.22 -9.94 14.65
CA MET A 25 -4.56 -11.20 15.00
C MET A 25 -4.03 -11.93 13.76
N VAL A 26 -4.83 -12.01 12.70
CA VAL A 26 -4.43 -12.64 11.43
C VAL A 26 -3.30 -11.84 10.78
N PHE A 27 -3.42 -10.52 10.71
CA PHE A 27 -2.40 -9.65 10.15
C PHE A 27 -1.07 -9.82 10.88
N ASN A 28 -1.06 -9.62 12.20
CA ASN A 28 0.17 -9.73 12.99
C ASN A 28 0.70 -11.17 13.01
N GLY A 29 -0.17 -12.18 12.97
CA GLY A 29 0.22 -13.59 12.88
C GLY A 29 0.98 -13.88 11.58
N ILE A 30 0.48 -13.40 10.45
CA ILE A 30 1.15 -13.54 9.14
C ILE A 30 2.48 -12.78 9.15
N LEU A 31 2.49 -11.54 9.67
CA LEU A 31 3.68 -10.71 9.71
C LEU A 31 4.76 -11.32 10.63
N ALA A 32 4.37 -11.82 11.80
CA ALA A 32 5.27 -12.50 12.72
C ALA A 32 5.83 -13.81 12.13
N ALA A 33 4.97 -14.60 11.48
CA ALA A 33 5.41 -15.82 10.79
C ALA A 33 6.40 -15.49 9.66
N ALA A 34 6.12 -14.48 8.85
CA ALA A 34 7.01 -14.00 7.80
C ALA A 34 8.37 -13.54 8.36
N ALA A 35 8.35 -12.75 9.45
CA ALA A 35 9.56 -12.28 10.12
C ALA A 35 10.38 -13.45 10.69
N LEU A 36 9.75 -14.41 11.37
CA LEU A 36 10.41 -15.58 11.94
C LEU A 36 11.02 -16.49 10.87
N LEU A 37 10.31 -16.73 9.77
CA LEU A 37 10.81 -17.53 8.65
C LEU A 37 12.03 -16.86 8.00
N ASN A 38 11.98 -15.56 7.81
CA ASN A 38 13.12 -14.81 7.26
C ASN A 38 14.30 -14.81 8.23
N MET A 39 14.05 -14.56 9.52
CA MET A 39 15.07 -14.62 10.56
C MET A 39 15.73 -16.00 10.65
N TYR A 40 14.94 -17.07 10.55
CA TYR A 40 15.47 -18.44 10.48
C TYR A 40 16.41 -18.61 9.28
N SER A 41 16.02 -18.11 8.10
CA SER A 41 16.86 -18.20 6.90
C SER A 41 18.17 -17.42 7.03
N VAL A 42 18.16 -16.26 7.68
CA VAL A 42 19.36 -15.45 7.96
C VAL A 42 20.29 -16.16 8.94
N LEU A 43 19.74 -16.68 10.05
CA LEU A 43 20.51 -17.45 11.05
C LEU A 43 21.12 -18.71 10.45
N TYR A 44 20.38 -19.43 9.62
CA TYR A 44 20.89 -20.62 8.94
C TYR A 44 22.09 -20.28 8.03
N ARG A 45 22.05 -19.17 7.32
CA ARG A 45 23.18 -18.68 6.52
C ARG A 45 24.39 -18.33 7.40
N VAL A 46 24.18 -17.63 8.51
CA VAL A 46 25.28 -17.32 9.47
C VAL A 46 25.94 -18.59 10.00
N TRP A 47 25.17 -19.62 10.31
CA TRP A 47 25.69 -20.90 10.78
C TRP A 47 26.53 -21.64 9.73
N THR A 48 26.17 -21.49 8.45
CA THR A 48 26.87 -22.18 7.35
C THR A 48 28.10 -21.42 6.86
N THR A 49 28.10 -20.08 6.92
CA THR A 49 29.19 -19.24 6.40
C THR A 49 30.09 -18.66 7.48
N ALA A 50 29.72 -18.78 8.76
CA ALA A 50 30.42 -18.18 9.93
C ALA A 50 30.65 -16.65 9.83
N GLU A 51 29.98 -15.97 8.87
CA GLU A 51 30.05 -14.52 8.68
C GLU A 51 28.72 -13.88 8.99
N ILE A 52 28.71 -12.83 9.83
CA ILE A 52 27.55 -11.99 10.08
C ILE A 52 27.42 -11.00 8.91
N GLN A 53 26.60 -11.32 7.93
CA GLN A 53 26.32 -10.42 6.82
C GLN A 53 25.19 -9.45 7.23
N TYR A 54 25.54 -8.18 7.40
CA TYR A 54 24.55 -7.09 7.65
C TYR A 54 23.48 -6.98 6.54
N THR A 55 23.80 -7.42 5.32
CA THR A 55 22.87 -7.50 4.19
C THR A 55 21.64 -8.38 4.49
N GLY A 56 21.78 -9.44 5.29
CA GLY A 56 20.67 -10.32 5.65
C GLY A 56 19.59 -9.61 6.48
N PHE A 57 19.97 -8.66 7.32
CA PHE A 57 18.99 -7.86 8.09
C PHE A 57 18.28 -6.83 7.24
N LEU A 58 18.94 -6.26 6.23
CA LEU A 58 18.30 -5.39 5.24
C LEU A 58 17.31 -6.18 4.36
N GLU A 59 17.66 -7.40 3.94
CA GLU A 59 16.74 -8.29 3.23
C GLU A 59 15.49 -8.59 4.07
N MET A 60 15.68 -8.82 5.39
CA MET A 60 14.57 -9.02 6.32
C MET A 60 13.66 -7.79 6.39
N TYR A 61 14.24 -6.59 6.44
CA TYR A 61 13.46 -5.35 6.40
C TYR A 61 12.61 -5.23 5.13
N VAL A 62 13.24 -5.41 3.98
CA VAL A 62 12.55 -5.37 2.68
C VAL A 62 11.41 -6.37 2.63
N PHE A 63 11.65 -7.60 3.08
CA PHE A 63 10.65 -8.66 3.05
C PHE A 63 9.46 -8.35 3.97
N VAL A 64 9.71 -7.96 5.22
CA VAL A 64 8.66 -7.65 6.20
C VAL A 64 7.83 -6.45 5.75
N THR A 65 8.46 -5.38 5.29
CA THR A 65 7.76 -4.18 4.81
C THR A 65 7.00 -4.44 3.50
N ALA A 66 7.51 -5.33 2.64
CA ALA A 66 6.79 -5.75 1.43
C ALA A 66 5.54 -6.58 1.77
N VAL A 67 5.62 -7.49 2.74
CA VAL A 67 4.45 -8.24 3.24
C VAL A 67 3.43 -7.28 3.85
N GLU A 68 3.88 -6.33 4.67
CA GLU A 68 3.01 -5.32 5.27
C GLU A 68 2.30 -4.47 4.21
N PHE A 69 3.03 -4.00 3.20
CA PHE A 69 2.48 -3.26 2.07
C PHE A 69 1.45 -4.08 1.27
N ALA A 70 1.77 -5.33 0.96
CA ALA A 70 0.87 -6.24 0.24
C ALA A 70 -0.43 -6.46 1.03
N MET A 71 -0.31 -6.69 2.34
CA MET A 71 -1.48 -6.85 3.21
C MET A 71 -2.31 -5.57 3.31
N LEU A 72 -1.67 -4.39 3.30
CA LEU A 72 -2.36 -3.11 3.24
C LEU A 72 -3.20 -3.00 1.96
N LEU A 73 -2.61 -3.29 0.80
CA LEU A 73 -3.31 -3.28 -0.49
C LEU A 73 -4.48 -4.28 -0.54
N PHE A 74 -4.40 -5.37 0.24
CA PHE A 74 -5.45 -6.37 0.32
C PHE A 74 -6.55 -6.00 1.31
N LEU A 75 -6.21 -5.54 2.51
CA LEU A 75 -7.18 -5.26 3.58
C LEU A 75 -7.98 -3.97 3.35
N MET A 76 -7.33 -2.92 2.82
CA MET A 76 -7.99 -1.62 2.67
C MET A 76 -9.18 -1.63 1.71
N PRO A 77 -9.10 -2.23 0.51
CA PRO A 77 -10.25 -2.33 -0.37
C PRO A 77 -11.41 -3.07 0.29
N ALA A 78 -11.13 -4.17 1.03
CA ALA A 78 -12.16 -4.95 1.72
C ALA A 78 -12.92 -4.13 2.77
N ILE A 79 -12.18 -3.37 3.60
CA ILE A 79 -12.75 -2.53 4.67
C ILE A 79 -13.56 -1.37 4.06
N ALA A 80 -13.01 -0.69 3.06
CA ALA A 80 -13.63 0.48 2.47
C ALA A 80 -14.84 0.14 1.60
N ALA A 81 -14.78 -0.96 0.85
CA ALA A 81 -15.84 -1.39 -0.04
C ALA A 81 -17.17 -1.69 0.68
N GLY A 82 -17.11 -2.23 1.90
CA GLY A 82 -18.29 -2.52 2.70
C GLY A 82 -18.91 -1.32 3.41
N SER A 83 -18.27 -0.17 3.39
CA SER A 83 -18.67 0.98 4.22
C SER A 83 -20.04 1.56 3.91
N ILE A 84 -20.38 1.76 2.64
CA ILE A 84 -21.68 2.33 2.21
C ILE A 84 -22.57 1.24 1.66
N SER A 85 -22.02 0.37 0.81
CA SER A 85 -22.78 -0.74 0.20
C SER A 85 -23.36 -1.70 1.25
N GLY A 86 -22.65 -1.92 2.37
CA GLY A 86 -23.13 -2.75 3.48
C GLY A 86 -24.32 -2.13 4.21
N GLU A 87 -24.39 -0.81 4.36
CA GLU A 87 -25.56 -0.14 4.93
C GLU A 87 -26.76 -0.15 3.95
N ARG A 88 -26.46 -0.01 2.65
CA ARG A 88 -27.48 -0.11 1.61
C ARG A 88 -28.08 -1.52 1.56
N GLU A 89 -27.26 -2.55 1.63
CA GLU A 89 -27.69 -3.95 1.65
C GLU A 89 -28.55 -4.30 2.89
N ARG A 90 -28.25 -3.66 4.02
CA ARG A 90 -29.01 -3.79 5.27
C ARG A 90 -30.21 -2.85 5.36
N GLN A 91 -30.49 -2.04 4.32
CA GLN A 91 -31.55 -1.02 4.30
C GLN A 91 -31.47 0.04 5.41
N THR A 92 -30.26 0.24 5.96
CA THR A 92 -30.02 1.24 7.01
C THR A 92 -29.53 2.58 6.46
N LEU A 93 -29.23 2.66 5.17
CA LEU A 93 -28.75 3.89 4.52
C LEU A 93 -29.79 5.00 4.54
N ASP A 94 -31.07 4.69 4.31
CA ASP A 94 -32.15 5.67 4.30
C ASP A 94 -32.38 6.28 5.68
N LEU A 95 -32.24 5.46 6.74
CA LEU A 95 -32.23 5.92 8.13
C LEU A 95 -31.06 6.87 8.41
N LEU A 96 -29.88 6.62 7.81
CA LEU A 96 -28.72 7.48 7.97
C LEU A 96 -28.92 8.82 7.25
N LEU A 97 -29.53 8.80 6.05
CA LEU A 97 -29.81 9.98 5.25
C LEU A 97 -30.97 10.83 5.82
N SER A 98 -31.88 10.25 6.60
CA SER A 98 -32.94 11.00 7.29
C SER A 98 -32.44 11.78 8.51
N THR A 99 -31.22 11.55 8.96
CA THR A 99 -30.60 12.33 10.03
C THR A 99 -30.11 13.69 9.50
N GLN A 100 -29.94 14.68 10.39
CA GLN A 100 -29.46 16.04 10.04
C GLN A 100 -28.00 16.09 9.57
N THR A 101 -27.42 14.96 9.12
CA THR A 101 -26.03 14.86 8.68
C THR A 101 -25.90 15.08 7.18
N THR A 102 -24.93 15.89 6.77
CA THR A 102 -24.68 16.12 5.34
C THR A 102 -23.96 14.93 4.71
N PRO A 103 -24.17 14.63 3.40
CA PRO A 103 -23.46 13.56 2.71
C PRO A 103 -21.94 13.65 2.82
N LYS A 104 -21.38 14.87 2.83
CA LYS A 104 -19.95 15.11 3.03
C LYS A 104 -19.46 14.66 4.42
N GLN A 105 -20.29 14.87 5.45
CA GLN A 105 -19.95 14.40 6.81
C GLN A 105 -20.01 12.88 6.90
N ILE A 106 -20.90 12.22 6.18
CA ILE A 106 -21.00 10.76 6.10
C ILE A 106 -19.72 10.18 5.49
N ILE A 107 -19.35 10.67 4.29
CA ILE A 107 -18.15 10.19 3.58
C ILE A 107 -16.89 10.41 4.41
N ARG A 108 -16.71 11.64 4.96
CA ARG A 108 -15.55 11.93 5.83
C ARG A 108 -15.52 11.07 7.08
N GLY A 109 -16.67 10.84 7.72
CA GLY A 109 -16.77 10.00 8.92
C GLY A 109 -16.37 8.55 8.63
N LYS A 110 -16.85 7.99 7.52
CA LYS A 110 -16.53 6.62 7.10
C LYS A 110 -15.08 6.46 6.67
N MET A 111 -14.55 7.43 5.92
CA MET A 111 -13.14 7.47 5.54
C MET A 111 -12.23 7.53 6.77
N MET A 112 -12.53 8.42 7.74
CA MET A 112 -11.78 8.51 8.99
C MET A 112 -11.86 7.22 9.81
N ALA A 113 -13.00 6.53 9.84
CA ALA A 113 -13.14 5.25 10.54
C ALA A 113 -12.30 4.15 9.88
N SER A 114 -12.32 4.05 8.56
CA SER A 114 -11.49 3.10 7.81
C SER A 114 -10.00 3.36 8.03
N LEU A 115 -9.58 4.62 8.01
CA LEU A 115 -8.20 5.02 8.30
C LEU A 115 -7.81 4.72 9.75
N SER A 116 -8.69 4.97 10.73
CA SER A 116 -8.41 4.65 12.13
C SER A 116 -8.20 3.16 12.35
N ASN A 117 -8.98 2.30 11.69
CA ASN A 117 -8.78 0.86 11.72
C ASN A 117 -7.43 0.48 11.11
N MET A 118 -7.05 1.13 10.01
CA MET A 118 -5.75 0.94 9.38
C MET A 118 -4.59 1.38 10.27
N PHE A 119 -4.72 2.55 10.92
CA PHE A 119 -3.74 3.02 11.90
C PHE A 119 -3.52 2.02 13.04
N LEU A 120 -4.60 1.40 13.54
CA LEU A 120 -4.50 0.36 14.56
C LEU A 120 -3.72 -0.85 14.06
N ILE A 121 -3.93 -1.26 12.80
CA ILE A 121 -3.21 -2.37 12.18
C ILE A 121 -1.72 -2.03 12.05
N LEU A 122 -1.38 -0.83 11.54
CA LEU A 122 0.00 -0.36 11.40
C LEU A 122 0.71 -0.22 12.77
N ILE A 123 0.03 0.30 13.78
CA ILE A 123 0.61 0.39 15.13
C ILE A 123 0.83 -1.00 15.72
N ALA A 124 -0.07 -1.94 15.45
CA ALA A 124 0.07 -3.30 15.93
C ALA A 124 1.23 -4.07 15.25
N SER A 125 1.65 -3.68 14.05
CA SER A 125 2.84 -4.25 13.37
C SER A 125 4.18 -3.66 13.89
N PHE A 126 4.12 -2.54 14.61
CA PHE A 126 5.30 -1.82 15.08
C PHE A 126 6.32 -2.68 15.86
N PRO A 127 5.93 -3.64 16.73
CA PRO A 127 6.89 -4.51 17.39
C PRO A 127 7.73 -5.35 16.43
N VAL A 128 7.15 -5.80 15.31
CA VAL A 128 7.87 -6.58 14.29
C VAL A 128 8.86 -5.69 13.54
N ILE A 129 8.43 -4.47 13.17
CA ILE A 129 9.30 -3.48 12.52
C ILE A 129 10.41 -3.04 13.46
N ALA A 130 10.13 -2.90 14.77
CA ALA A 130 11.11 -2.52 15.77
C ALA A 130 12.25 -3.54 15.89
N LEU A 131 11.97 -4.85 15.79
CA LEU A 131 13.01 -5.88 15.74
C LEU A 131 13.95 -5.66 14.56
N VAL A 132 13.39 -5.39 13.39
CA VAL A 132 14.18 -5.14 12.18
C VAL A 132 14.98 -3.84 12.29
N PHE A 133 14.41 -2.81 12.92
CA PHE A 133 15.07 -1.53 13.17
C PHE A 133 16.32 -1.68 14.06
N VAL A 134 16.22 -2.50 15.11
CA VAL A 134 17.36 -2.72 16.04
C VAL A 134 18.52 -3.41 15.35
N TYR A 135 18.24 -4.35 14.45
CA TYR A 135 19.28 -5.16 13.79
C TYR A 135 19.68 -4.64 12.39
N GLY A 136 18.84 -3.85 11.74
CA GLY A 136 18.94 -3.54 10.32
C GLY A 136 19.63 -2.22 9.95
N GLY A 137 20.02 -1.38 10.92
CA GLY A 137 20.73 -0.12 10.64
C GLY A 137 19.92 0.96 9.89
N ILE A 138 18.59 0.92 9.98
CA ILE A 138 17.68 1.86 9.32
C ILE A 138 17.49 3.10 10.20
N ASN A 139 17.40 4.28 9.56
CA ASN A 139 17.22 5.54 10.26
C ASN A 139 15.74 5.82 10.61
N TRP A 140 15.51 6.59 11.68
CA TRP A 140 14.16 7.07 12.03
C TRP A 140 13.47 7.85 10.90
N LYS A 141 14.24 8.57 10.07
CA LYS A 141 13.73 9.31 8.91
C LYS A 141 13.15 8.35 7.87
N ASP A 142 13.81 7.22 7.65
CA ASP A 142 13.40 6.20 6.69
C ASP A 142 12.12 5.51 7.15
N LEU A 143 12.01 5.20 8.44
CA LEU A 143 10.81 4.65 9.05
C LEU A 143 9.61 5.62 8.94
N LEU A 144 9.82 6.91 9.23
CA LEU A 144 8.81 7.95 9.08
C LEU A 144 8.35 8.12 7.63
N LEU A 145 9.27 8.04 6.68
CA LEU A 145 8.97 8.11 5.25
C LEU A 145 8.11 6.91 4.82
N LEU A 146 8.48 5.71 5.24
CA LEU A 146 7.72 4.49 4.98
C LEU A 146 6.31 4.57 5.58
N PHE A 147 6.19 4.99 6.84
CA PHE A 147 4.91 5.14 7.51
C PHE A 147 4.01 6.18 6.81
N SER A 148 4.58 7.32 6.43
CA SER A 148 3.84 8.34 5.67
C SER A 148 3.35 7.82 4.32
N HIS A 149 4.16 7.01 3.64
CA HIS A 149 3.78 6.34 2.41
C HIS A 149 2.60 5.37 2.62
N PHE A 150 2.63 4.57 3.68
CA PHE A 150 1.52 3.67 4.02
C PHE A 150 0.21 4.43 4.27
N VAL A 151 0.29 5.57 4.97
CA VAL A 151 -0.88 6.44 5.21
C VAL A 151 -1.44 7.00 3.90
N VAL A 152 -0.59 7.50 3.02
CA VAL A 152 -1.00 8.03 1.71
C VAL A 152 -1.63 6.94 0.84
N THR A 153 -1.01 5.76 0.80
CA THR A 153 -1.54 4.59 0.08
C THR A 153 -2.89 4.17 0.65
N ALA A 154 -3.01 4.10 1.98
CA ALA A 154 -4.27 3.76 2.64
C ALA A 154 -5.39 4.76 2.29
N LEU A 155 -5.09 6.06 2.29
CA LEU A 155 -6.02 7.13 1.89
C LEU A 155 -6.50 6.94 0.44
N LEU A 156 -5.57 6.67 -0.47
CA LEU A 156 -5.85 6.51 -1.89
C LEU A 156 -6.73 5.27 -2.13
N VAL A 157 -6.34 4.13 -1.57
CA VAL A 157 -7.07 2.86 -1.72
C VAL A 157 -8.44 2.92 -1.01
N ALA A 158 -8.52 3.55 0.18
CA ALA A 158 -9.78 3.80 0.86
C ALA A 158 -10.71 4.70 0.04
N GLY A 159 -10.17 5.73 -0.64
CA GLY A 159 -10.91 6.58 -1.55
C GLY A 159 -11.54 5.80 -2.70
N ILE A 160 -10.77 4.93 -3.36
CA ILE A 160 -11.26 4.02 -4.42
C ILE A 160 -12.36 3.10 -3.85
N GLY A 161 -12.11 2.49 -2.68
CA GLY A 161 -13.06 1.59 -2.03
C GLY A 161 -14.38 2.27 -1.68
N LEU A 162 -14.34 3.47 -1.11
CA LEU A 162 -15.54 4.26 -0.79
C LEU A 162 -16.28 4.69 -2.04
N PHE A 163 -15.58 5.06 -3.10
CA PHE A 163 -16.18 5.40 -4.40
C PHE A 163 -16.93 4.20 -4.97
N CYS A 164 -16.30 3.03 -5.05
CA CYS A 164 -16.94 1.79 -5.49
C CYS A 164 -18.11 1.40 -4.59
N SER A 165 -17.99 1.61 -3.27
CA SER A 165 -19.03 1.34 -2.29
C SER A 165 -20.27 2.25 -2.49
N ALA A 166 -20.06 3.48 -2.91
CA ALA A 166 -21.16 4.40 -3.20
C ALA A 166 -21.90 4.03 -4.49
N LEU A 167 -21.18 3.54 -5.50
CA LEU A 167 -21.76 3.15 -6.79
C LEU A 167 -22.52 1.82 -6.72
N CYS A 168 -21.96 0.83 -6.04
CA CYS A 168 -22.49 -0.53 -6.02
C CYS A 168 -23.61 -0.69 -4.99
N LYS A 169 -24.62 -1.50 -5.34
CA LYS A 169 -25.74 -1.83 -4.44
C LYS A 169 -25.42 -2.99 -3.49
N ARG A 170 -24.50 -3.89 -3.89
CA ARG A 170 -24.11 -5.09 -3.13
C ARG A 170 -22.66 -4.98 -2.66
N THR A 171 -22.39 -5.44 -1.45
CA THR A 171 -21.04 -5.42 -0.84
C THR A 171 -20.03 -6.24 -1.64
N ILE A 172 -20.43 -7.40 -2.15
CA ILE A 172 -19.55 -8.28 -2.94
C ILE A 172 -19.11 -7.59 -4.23
N LEU A 173 -20.07 -6.95 -4.94
CA LEU A 173 -19.77 -6.24 -6.18
C LEU A 173 -18.88 -5.01 -5.92
N SER A 174 -19.15 -4.31 -4.82
CA SER A 174 -18.32 -3.19 -4.38
C SER A 174 -16.89 -3.62 -4.07
N ALA A 175 -16.72 -4.75 -3.38
CA ALA A 175 -15.40 -5.30 -3.09
C ALA A 175 -14.67 -5.68 -4.39
N ALA A 176 -15.32 -6.40 -5.29
CA ALA A 176 -14.74 -6.77 -6.58
C ALA A 176 -14.31 -5.55 -7.40
N ALA A 177 -15.18 -4.51 -7.48
CA ALA A 177 -14.86 -3.26 -8.15
C ALA A 177 -13.71 -2.50 -7.48
N SER A 178 -13.63 -2.53 -6.15
CA SER A 178 -12.57 -1.91 -5.35
C SER A 178 -11.22 -2.55 -5.59
N TYR A 179 -11.17 -3.88 -5.57
CA TYR A 179 -9.95 -4.63 -5.91
C TYR A 179 -9.56 -4.42 -7.37
N GLY A 180 -10.54 -4.45 -8.29
CA GLY A 180 -10.32 -4.14 -9.71
C GLY A 180 -9.74 -2.75 -9.92
N GLY A 181 -10.30 -1.74 -9.25
CA GLY A 181 -9.80 -0.35 -9.30
C GLY A 181 -8.39 -0.21 -8.73
N THR A 182 -8.09 -0.88 -7.61
CA THR A 182 -6.74 -0.89 -7.03
C THR A 182 -5.75 -1.61 -7.95
N PHE A 183 -6.15 -2.74 -8.53
CA PHE A 183 -5.33 -3.47 -9.49
C PHE A 183 -5.06 -2.66 -10.76
N LEU A 184 -6.08 -1.97 -11.30
CA LEU A 184 -5.91 -1.07 -12.44
C LEU A 184 -4.98 0.10 -12.13
N LEU A 185 -5.05 0.64 -10.91
CA LEU A 185 -4.16 1.71 -10.51
C LEU A 185 -2.71 1.21 -10.41
N VAL A 186 -2.46 0.07 -9.78
CA VAL A 186 -1.11 -0.46 -9.59
C VAL A 186 -0.57 -1.09 -10.88
N GLY A 187 -1.30 -2.02 -11.46
CA GLY A 187 -0.88 -2.75 -12.65
C GLY A 187 -1.01 -1.94 -13.94
N GLY A 188 -2.09 -1.15 -14.07
CA GLY A 188 -2.34 -0.34 -15.26
C GLY A 188 -1.31 0.77 -15.46
N THR A 189 -0.94 1.48 -14.40
CA THR A 189 0.11 2.52 -14.48
C THR A 189 1.47 1.92 -14.80
N TYR A 190 1.78 0.75 -14.25
CA TYR A 190 2.99 0.02 -14.59
C TYR A 190 2.99 -0.43 -16.05
N ALA A 191 1.90 -1.03 -16.52
CA ALA A 191 1.76 -1.47 -17.90
C ALA A 191 1.88 -0.31 -18.91
N VAL A 192 1.28 0.84 -18.60
CA VAL A 192 1.40 2.05 -19.45
C VAL A 192 2.84 2.54 -19.51
N ASN A 193 3.57 2.53 -18.39
CA ASN A 193 4.97 2.93 -18.37
C ASN A 193 5.86 1.96 -19.17
N GLU A 194 5.69 0.66 -18.98
CA GLU A 194 6.43 -0.38 -19.74
C GLU A 194 6.14 -0.30 -21.24
N PHE A 195 4.87 -0.04 -21.59
CA PHE A 195 4.49 0.17 -22.99
C PHE A 195 5.16 1.40 -23.60
N ALA A 196 5.17 2.52 -22.86
CA ALA A 196 5.85 3.75 -23.28
C ALA A 196 7.37 3.54 -23.44
N LEU A 197 8.00 2.82 -22.51
CA LEU A 197 9.41 2.44 -22.59
C LEU A 197 9.69 1.55 -23.80
N SER A 198 8.86 0.55 -24.07
CA SER A 198 9.05 -0.35 -25.21
C SER A 198 8.96 0.39 -26.55
N ILE A 199 8.03 1.35 -26.69
CA ILE A 199 7.96 2.21 -27.88
C ILE A 199 9.21 3.09 -28.00
N SER A 200 9.67 3.66 -26.89
CA SER A 200 10.86 4.50 -26.86
C SER A 200 12.11 3.71 -27.25
N THR A 201 12.27 2.49 -26.75
CA THR A 201 13.40 1.61 -27.08
C THR A 201 13.35 1.15 -28.53
N MET A 202 12.16 0.86 -29.09
CA MET A 202 12.02 0.52 -30.52
C MET A 202 12.43 1.69 -31.41
N ARG A 203 11.99 2.90 -31.10
CA ARG A 203 12.43 4.10 -31.84
C ARG A 203 13.92 4.31 -31.72
N TRP A 204 14.47 4.18 -30.52
CA TRP A 204 15.90 4.30 -30.26
C TRP A 204 16.73 3.32 -31.08
N ASN A 205 16.38 2.04 -31.09
CA ASN A 205 17.09 1.01 -31.88
C ASN A 205 17.01 1.29 -33.36
N SER A 206 15.90 1.86 -33.85
CA SER A 206 15.76 2.26 -35.25
C SER A 206 16.69 3.41 -35.65
N TYR A 207 16.85 4.40 -34.74
CA TYR A 207 17.79 5.52 -34.95
C TYR A 207 19.25 5.09 -34.86
N MET A 208 19.60 4.23 -33.88
CA MET A 208 20.96 3.72 -33.71
C MET A 208 21.46 2.91 -34.95
N ASN A 209 20.58 2.14 -35.57
CA ASN A 209 20.88 1.40 -36.79
C ASN A 209 21.13 2.33 -38.00
N GLN A 210 20.66 3.59 -37.98
CA GLN A 210 20.83 4.54 -39.08
C GLN A 210 22.01 5.49 -38.91
N ILE A 211 22.38 5.88 -37.70
CA ILE A 211 23.30 7.03 -37.49
C ILE A 211 24.59 6.64 -36.75
N GLY A 212 24.66 5.49 -36.07
CA GLY A 212 25.90 5.02 -35.41
C GLY A 212 26.45 5.93 -34.29
N SER A 213 25.68 6.88 -33.79
CA SER A 213 26.11 7.85 -32.78
C SER A 213 25.50 7.59 -31.41
N VAL A 214 26.29 7.88 -30.36
CA VAL A 214 25.88 7.79 -28.95
C VAL A 214 24.92 8.95 -28.65
N ALA A 215 23.64 8.67 -28.70
CA ALA A 215 22.60 9.62 -28.28
C ALA A 215 21.92 9.17 -26.98
N ASN A 216 21.13 10.05 -26.35
CA ASN A 216 20.49 9.83 -25.04
C ASN A 216 19.72 8.50 -24.94
N GLN A 217 19.76 7.88 -23.76
CA GLN A 217 19.04 6.64 -23.47
C GLN A 217 17.53 6.79 -23.65
N ALA A 218 16.87 5.68 -24.01
CA ALA A 218 15.41 5.63 -24.13
C ALA A 218 14.74 6.00 -22.79
N SER A 219 13.82 6.95 -22.81
CA SER A 219 13.09 7.38 -21.61
C SER A 219 11.58 7.29 -21.84
N SER A 220 10.82 7.01 -20.79
CA SER A 220 9.35 7.04 -20.83
C SER A 220 8.76 8.45 -20.88
N GLY A 221 9.60 9.50 -20.80
CA GLY A 221 9.16 10.89 -20.85
C GLY A 221 8.12 11.24 -19.79
N GLY A 222 7.05 11.93 -20.19
CA GLY A 222 5.99 12.36 -19.27
C GLY A 222 5.20 11.23 -18.59
N PHE A 223 5.25 10.00 -19.09
CA PHE A 223 4.59 8.85 -18.45
C PHE A 223 5.24 8.44 -17.12
N LEU A 224 6.47 8.88 -16.87
CA LEU A 224 7.14 8.68 -15.59
C LEU A 224 6.37 9.34 -14.42
N TYR A 225 5.66 10.45 -14.67
CA TYR A 225 4.81 11.09 -13.65
C TYR A 225 3.62 10.23 -13.24
N LEU A 226 3.12 9.33 -14.10
CA LEU A 226 2.09 8.37 -13.73
C LEU A 226 2.59 7.35 -12.68
N MET A 227 3.88 7.05 -12.70
CA MET A 227 4.50 6.18 -11.70
C MET A 227 4.50 6.79 -10.28
N LEU A 228 4.45 8.13 -10.16
CA LEU A 228 4.32 8.79 -8.85
C LEU A 228 2.95 8.53 -8.21
N LEU A 229 1.91 8.33 -9.02
CA LEU A 229 0.58 7.94 -8.52
C LEU A 229 0.49 6.45 -8.18
N ASN A 230 1.44 5.64 -8.62
CA ASN A 230 1.46 4.21 -8.35
C ASN A 230 2.04 3.95 -6.96
N PRO A 231 1.23 3.46 -5.99
CA PRO A 231 1.72 3.21 -4.64
C PRO A 231 2.78 2.10 -4.58
N ALA A 232 2.76 1.13 -5.49
CA ALA A 232 3.77 0.08 -5.54
C ALA A 232 5.11 0.58 -6.08
N ALA A 233 5.10 1.45 -7.10
CA ALA A 233 6.31 2.05 -7.65
C ALA A 233 6.99 2.98 -6.64
N THR A 234 6.20 3.81 -5.94
CA THR A 234 6.72 4.69 -4.89
C THR A 234 7.23 3.91 -3.69
N PHE A 235 6.55 2.83 -3.27
CA PHE A 235 7.04 1.91 -2.24
C PHE A 235 8.39 1.32 -2.63
N TYR A 236 8.50 0.77 -3.84
CA TYR A 236 9.74 0.18 -4.34
C TYR A 236 10.89 1.21 -4.39
N SER A 237 10.61 2.43 -4.84
CA SER A 237 11.59 3.52 -4.86
C SER A 237 12.08 3.90 -3.45
N ILE A 238 11.16 3.98 -2.47
CA ILE A 238 11.50 4.27 -1.07
C ILE A 238 12.41 3.17 -0.49
N ILE A 239 12.00 1.92 -0.61
CA ILE A 239 12.78 0.78 -0.08
C ILE A 239 14.17 0.71 -0.72
N ARG A 240 14.25 0.90 -2.02
CA ARG A 240 15.53 0.89 -2.73
C ARG A 240 16.48 1.99 -2.28
N ASN A 241 15.95 3.18 -2.05
CA ASN A 241 16.73 4.31 -1.57
C ASN A 241 17.25 4.08 -0.14
N GLN A 242 16.44 3.43 0.70
CA GLN A 242 16.78 3.10 2.10
C GLN A 242 17.83 1.98 2.20
N THR A 243 17.79 1.01 1.29
CA THR A 243 18.72 -0.14 1.30
C THR A 243 20.01 0.09 0.52
N GLY A 244 20.19 1.25 -0.11
CA GLY A 244 21.36 1.56 -0.93
C GLY A 244 21.45 0.73 -2.23
N MET A 245 20.43 -0.05 -2.55
CA MET A 245 20.34 -0.75 -3.82
C MET A 245 20.08 0.26 -4.93
N ASN A 246 21.11 0.60 -5.72
CA ASN A 246 21.04 1.62 -6.79
C ASN A 246 19.80 1.49 -7.66
N SER A 247 19.10 2.60 -7.86
CA SER A 247 17.76 2.65 -8.43
C SER A 247 17.69 2.30 -9.91
N VAL A 248 16.75 1.41 -10.29
CA VAL A 248 16.36 1.19 -11.69
C VAL A 248 15.60 2.41 -12.25
N VAL A 249 15.11 3.30 -11.38
CA VAL A 249 14.47 4.56 -11.78
C VAL A 249 15.50 5.59 -12.25
N SER A 250 16.76 5.52 -11.78
CA SER A 250 17.83 6.42 -12.28
C SER A 250 18.30 6.06 -13.67
N THR A 251 18.11 4.83 -14.13
CA THR A 251 18.40 4.44 -15.52
C THR A 251 17.36 4.94 -16.52
N ALA A 252 16.21 5.41 -16.05
CA ALA A 252 15.19 6.02 -16.91
C ALA A 252 15.29 7.56 -16.97
N SER A 253 16.18 8.18 -16.16
CA SER A 253 16.34 9.65 -16.04
C SER A 253 17.75 10.15 -16.40
N GLN A 254 18.67 9.26 -16.82
CA GLN A 254 19.96 9.68 -17.41
C GLN A 254 19.94 9.63 -18.93
#